data_907442cbfc3de4accd3f675c5e53b9aa
#
_entry.id   907442cbfc3de4accd3f675c5e53b9aa
#
_cell.length_a   1.000
_cell.length_b   1.000
_cell.length_c   1.000
_cell.angle_alpha   90.00
_cell.angle_beta   90.00
_cell.angle_gamma   90.00
#
_symmetry.space_group_name_H-M   'P 1'
#
loop_
_entity.id
_entity.type
_entity.pdbx_description
1 polymer ?
#
loop_
_entity_poly.entity_id
_entity_poly.type
_entity_poly.pdbx_seq_one_letter_code
_entity_poly.pdbx_strand_id
1 'polypeptide(L)'
;MSTIHPIVDQVTRRIRERSAESRAAYLEQVDAMAARPPGAQSMGCANVAHAFAGIPGGDRIRIVEEKAPNVAIVTAYNDVLSAHAPLARYPDILKDEARRLGATAQVAGGVPAMCDGVTQGAPGMELSLFSRDAIAMGTAIALSHDVFDAAMMLGICDKIVPGLLIGALHFGHLPTVFVPAGPMTSGLSNGDKAKVREQAAQGLVGRKELLAAESAAYHGEGTCTFYGTANSNQMLLEAMGLHVPGTAFINPADGERELLTREAMRSVLAITRNKRFAPIGRVVDERCIVNAMVALLATGGSTNHLIHWVAVARAAGITIDWNDFSELSGVVPLLARVYPNGSADVNQFQAAGGPGYVIGQLLKAGLMHGDVLTVRPDGLQEFARIPAVDNGQLAWHAAEVSGDLSVLRPADAPFSATGGLKLLSGNLGRSVIKVSAVPEDRHVVEAPARVFDSQEALQQAFKAGELDRDVICVVRWQGPRANGMPELHKLTPPLAVLQGKGYKVALVTDGRMSGASGKVPAAIHVSPEACVGGPLARLRDGDLVRLDAVAGTLAVLVDESEWQQRLVATMPRALRQANGRGFGRELFAGFRRHALSAEEGACTWIND
;
A
#
# COMPACT_ATOMS: atom_id res chain seq x y z
N MET A 1 -18.73 -23.94 4.08
CA MET A 1 -17.45 -23.22 4.00
C MET A 1 -16.35 -24.24 3.82
N SER A 2 -15.38 -24.01 2.93
CA SER A 2 -14.20 -24.86 2.80
C SER A 2 -13.36 -24.77 4.08
N THR A 3 -12.71 -25.87 4.45
CA THR A 3 -11.76 -25.90 5.57
C THR A 3 -10.59 -24.98 5.23
N ILE A 4 -10.16 -24.15 6.17
CA ILE A 4 -9.01 -23.25 5.96
C ILE A 4 -7.74 -24.06 5.69
N HIS A 5 -6.88 -23.55 4.79
CA HIS A 5 -5.63 -24.20 4.42
C HIS A 5 -4.69 -24.29 5.63
N PRO A 6 -4.04 -25.44 5.91
CA PRO A 6 -3.25 -25.66 7.13
C PRO A 6 -2.16 -24.59 7.36
N ILE A 7 -1.45 -24.16 6.31
CA ILE A 7 -0.41 -23.11 6.43
C ILE A 7 -1.04 -21.76 6.76
N VAL A 8 -2.18 -21.39 6.16
CA VAL A 8 -2.88 -20.14 6.46
C VAL A 8 -3.33 -20.12 7.93
N ASP A 9 -3.88 -21.23 8.42
CA ASP A 9 -4.27 -21.39 9.81
C ASP A 9 -3.06 -21.34 10.77
N GLN A 10 -1.96 -22.01 10.41
CA GLN A 10 -0.72 -22.01 11.20
C GLN A 10 -0.12 -20.60 11.31
N VAL A 11 -0.02 -19.87 10.19
CA VAL A 11 0.49 -18.50 10.18
C VAL A 11 -0.43 -17.60 11.01
N THR A 12 -1.74 -17.73 10.88
CA THR A 12 -2.72 -16.93 11.65
C THR A 12 -2.58 -17.20 13.16
N ARG A 13 -2.44 -18.47 13.57
CA ARG A 13 -2.22 -18.83 15.00
C ARG A 13 -0.92 -18.25 15.54
N ARG A 14 0.17 -18.37 14.80
CA ARG A 14 1.47 -17.81 15.19
C ARG A 14 1.41 -16.29 15.34
N ILE A 15 0.76 -15.59 14.41
CA ILE A 15 0.55 -14.13 14.51
C ILE A 15 -0.25 -13.80 15.77
N ARG A 16 -1.32 -14.53 16.06
CA ARG A 16 -2.15 -14.36 17.27
C ARG A 16 -1.35 -14.58 18.54
N GLU A 17 -0.58 -15.66 18.62
CA GLU A 17 0.26 -15.96 19.78
C GLU A 17 1.32 -14.88 20.02
N ARG A 18 2.01 -14.46 18.96
CA ARG A 18 3.04 -13.41 19.02
C ARG A 18 2.46 -12.04 19.40
N SER A 19 1.20 -11.77 19.06
CA SER A 19 0.52 -10.51 19.30
C SER A 19 -0.30 -10.47 20.59
N ALA A 20 -0.37 -11.57 21.35
CA ALA A 20 -1.37 -11.75 22.40
C ALA A 20 -1.39 -10.59 23.42
N GLU A 21 -0.23 -10.16 23.89
CA GLU A 21 -0.12 -9.07 24.89
C GLU A 21 -0.48 -7.71 24.29
N SER A 22 0.16 -7.33 23.17
CA SER A 22 -0.06 -6.03 22.51
C SER A 22 -1.49 -5.91 21.98
N ARG A 23 -2.05 -7.01 21.47
CA ARG A 23 -3.43 -7.04 21.00
C ARG A 23 -4.42 -6.93 22.14
N ALA A 24 -4.20 -7.58 23.26
CA ALA A 24 -5.06 -7.47 24.45
C ALA A 24 -5.09 -6.04 24.97
N ALA A 25 -3.91 -5.40 25.12
CA ALA A 25 -3.82 -4.00 25.56
C ALA A 25 -4.52 -3.04 24.59
N TYR A 26 -4.35 -3.25 23.27
CA TYR A 26 -5.06 -2.47 22.26
C TYR A 26 -6.59 -2.61 22.37
N LEU A 27 -7.08 -3.84 22.51
CA LEU A 27 -8.53 -4.09 22.62
C LEU A 27 -9.12 -3.55 23.91
N GLU A 28 -8.38 -3.57 25.02
CA GLU A 28 -8.80 -2.92 26.26
C GLU A 28 -9.03 -1.41 26.08
N GLN A 29 -8.12 -0.73 25.35
CA GLN A 29 -8.31 0.68 25.02
C GLN A 29 -9.54 0.90 24.11
N VAL A 30 -9.72 0.07 23.09
CA VAL A 30 -10.88 0.13 22.17
C VAL A 30 -12.18 -0.03 22.97
N ASP A 31 -12.25 -1.00 23.86
CA ASP A 31 -13.45 -1.27 24.65
C ASP A 31 -13.72 -0.15 25.69
N ALA A 32 -12.68 0.37 26.34
CA ALA A 32 -12.80 1.50 27.25
C ALA A 32 -13.34 2.76 26.55
N MET A 33 -12.85 3.05 25.33
CA MET A 33 -13.36 4.16 24.53
C MET A 33 -14.78 3.90 24.01
N ALA A 34 -15.07 2.66 23.61
CA ALA A 34 -16.41 2.27 23.18
C ALA A 34 -17.45 2.32 24.32
N ALA A 35 -17.06 2.15 25.56
CA ALA A 35 -17.94 2.22 26.71
C ALA A 35 -18.34 3.67 27.08
N ARG A 36 -17.61 4.69 26.61
CA ARG A 36 -17.94 6.11 26.85
C ARG A 36 -19.26 6.49 26.15
N PRO A 37 -20.03 7.44 26.68
CA PRO A 37 -21.16 8.00 25.94
C PRO A 37 -20.72 8.56 24.59
N PRO A 38 -21.60 8.58 23.57
CA PRO A 38 -21.31 9.19 22.26
C PRO A 38 -20.81 10.63 22.40
N GLY A 39 -19.87 11.05 21.56
CA GLY A 39 -19.11 12.27 21.69
C GLY A 39 -19.91 13.51 22.05
N ALA A 40 -20.84 13.94 21.21
CA ALA A 40 -21.67 15.15 21.46
C ALA A 40 -22.48 15.09 22.76
N GLN A 41 -22.78 13.90 23.30
CA GLN A 41 -23.55 13.72 24.52
C GLN A 41 -22.68 13.79 25.79
N SER A 42 -21.38 13.58 25.68
CA SER A 42 -20.43 13.60 26.81
C SER A 42 -19.72 14.94 26.96
N MET A 43 -19.83 15.83 25.97
CA MET A 43 -19.14 17.12 25.97
C MET A 43 -19.83 18.17 26.83
N GLY A 44 -19.06 19.12 27.41
CA GLY A 44 -19.61 20.31 28.07
C GLY A 44 -20.34 21.23 27.07
N CYS A 45 -21.31 22.01 27.57
CA CYS A 45 -22.14 22.89 26.72
C CYS A 45 -21.32 23.85 25.85
N ALA A 46 -20.24 24.43 26.38
CA ALA A 46 -19.36 25.32 25.62
C ALA A 46 -18.68 24.58 24.44
N ASN A 47 -18.22 23.35 24.67
CA ASN A 47 -17.59 22.53 23.63
C ASN A 47 -18.57 22.19 22.50
N VAL A 48 -19.80 21.79 22.85
CA VAL A 48 -20.89 21.52 21.90
C VAL A 48 -21.21 22.77 21.08
N ALA A 49 -21.32 23.93 21.74
CA ALA A 49 -21.61 25.20 21.06
C ALA A 49 -20.51 25.58 20.06
N HIS A 50 -19.24 25.44 20.45
CA HIS A 50 -18.11 25.68 19.53
C HIS A 50 -18.05 24.68 18.39
N ALA A 51 -18.21 23.37 18.66
CA ALA A 51 -18.10 22.33 17.65
C ALA A 51 -19.15 22.48 16.53
N PHE A 52 -20.36 22.94 16.87
CA PHE A 52 -21.47 22.96 15.92
C PHE A 52 -21.92 24.36 15.49
N ALA A 53 -21.19 25.44 15.87
CA ALA A 53 -21.52 26.80 15.51
C ALA A 53 -21.54 27.06 13.99
N GLY A 54 -20.62 26.42 13.25
CA GLY A 54 -20.43 26.62 11.81
C GLY A 54 -21.23 25.66 10.91
N ILE A 55 -22.01 24.73 11.45
CA ILE A 55 -22.81 23.80 10.64
C ILE A 55 -24.24 24.29 10.40
N PRO A 56 -24.94 23.79 9.36
CA PRO A 56 -26.34 24.14 9.12
C PRO A 56 -27.23 23.92 10.36
N GLY A 57 -28.16 24.86 10.62
CA GLY A 57 -29.01 24.81 11.82
C GLY A 57 -29.79 23.51 11.95
N GLY A 58 -30.28 22.92 10.84
CA GLY A 58 -30.96 21.65 10.86
C GLY A 58 -30.07 20.47 11.29
N ASP A 59 -28.80 20.44 10.87
CA ASP A 59 -27.85 19.42 11.27
C ASP A 59 -27.50 19.56 12.77
N ARG A 60 -27.38 20.82 13.26
CA ARG A 60 -27.17 21.08 14.69
C ARG A 60 -28.30 20.57 15.56
N ILE A 61 -29.57 20.81 15.17
CA ILE A 61 -30.74 20.29 15.89
C ILE A 61 -30.69 18.77 15.95
N ARG A 62 -30.42 18.11 14.83
CA ARG A 62 -30.33 16.64 14.78
C ARG A 62 -29.27 16.07 15.72
N ILE A 63 -28.09 16.68 15.79
CA ILE A 63 -27.00 16.20 16.68
C ILE A 63 -27.34 16.45 18.13
N VAL A 64 -27.75 17.67 18.48
CA VAL A 64 -27.86 18.10 19.86
C VAL A 64 -29.18 17.67 20.51
N GLU A 65 -30.29 17.82 19.79
CA GLU A 65 -31.63 17.56 20.33
C GLU A 65 -32.11 16.14 20.00
N GLU A 66 -31.96 15.69 18.74
CA GLU A 66 -32.40 14.37 18.28
C GLU A 66 -31.37 13.27 18.56
N LYS A 67 -30.14 13.63 18.96
CA LYS A 67 -29.02 12.69 19.19
C LYS A 67 -28.75 11.78 18.00
N ALA A 68 -28.93 12.32 16.78
CA ALA A 68 -28.64 11.60 15.53
C ALA A 68 -27.15 11.27 15.41
N PRO A 69 -26.81 10.14 14.79
CA PRO A 69 -25.41 9.79 14.53
C PRO A 69 -24.70 10.87 13.73
N ASN A 70 -23.48 11.21 14.12
CA ASN A 70 -22.63 12.19 13.46
C ASN A 70 -21.36 11.52 12.90
N VAL A 71 -21.15 11.58 11.58
CA VAL A 71 -20.09 10.87 10.88
C VAL A 71 -18.95 11.82 10.52
N ALA A 72 -17.71 11.48 10.91
CA ALA A 72 -16.51 12.16 10.47
C ALA A 72 -16.20 11.83 9.00
N ILE A 73 -15.84 12.83 8.22
CA ILE A 73 -15.24 12.64 6.89
C ILE A 73 -13.80 13.14 6.98
N VAL A 74 -12.82 12.23 6.85
CA VAL A 74 -11.40 12.57 6.70
C VAL A 74 -11.04 12.38 5.23
N THR A 75 -10.61 13.45 4.58
CA THR A 75 -10.40 13.43 3.12
C THR A 75 -8.96 13.75 2.75
N ALA A 76 -8.43 13.02 1.76
CA ALA A 76 -7.15 13.29 1.12
C ALA A 76 -7.29 14.05 -0.20
N TYR A 77 -8.37 14.82 -0.37
CA TYR A 77 -8.58 15.64 -1.56
C TYR A 77 -7.37 16.52 -1.87
N ASN A 78 -7.03 16.61 -3.17
CA ASN A 78 -5.93 17.41 -3.66
C ASN A 78 -6.11 17.68 -5.17
N ASP A 79 -6.07 18.94 -5.61
CA ASP A 79 -6.22 19.33 -7.02
C ASP A 79 -5.04 18.89 -7.90
N VAL A 80 -3.83 18.86 -7.31
CA VAL A 80 -2.59 18.59 -8.07
C VAL A 80 -2.45 17.10 -8.41
N LEU A 81 -3.14 16.22 -7.67
CA LEU A 81 -3.00 14.78 -7.78
C LEU A 81 -4.23 14.16 -8.45
N SER A 82 -4.08 13.64 -9.66
CA SER A 82 -5.17 13.02 -10.43
C SER A 82 -5.97 11.98 -9.65
N ALA A 83 -5.29 11.19 -8.81
CA ALA A 83 -5.92 10.18 -7.96
C ALA A 83 -6.85 10.76 -6.89
N HIS A 84 -6.62 11.99 -6.46
CA HIS A 84 -7.28 12.63 -5.32
C HIS A 84 -8.27 13.72 -5.74
N ALA A 85 -8.15 14.26 -6.95
CA ALA A 85 -9.06 15.28 -7.49
C ALA A 85 -10.54 14.86 -7.43
N PRO A 86 -10.94 13.61 -7.73
CA PRO A 86 -12.34 13.20 -7.64
C PRO A 86 -12.95 13.34 -6.24
N LEU A 87 -12.14 13.28 -5.18
CA LEU A 87 -12.59 13.37 -3.79
C LEU A 87 -13.20 14.73 -3.43
N ALA A 88 -13.02 15.76 -4.26
CA ALA A 88 -13.67 17.08 -4.08
C ALA A 88 -15.19 16.98 -3.92
N ARG A 89 -15.82 16.07 -4.68
CA ARG A 89 -17.28 15.92 -4.76
C ARG A 89 -17.88 15.03 -3.67
N TYR A 90 -17.09 14.14 -3.10
CA TYR A 90 -17.59 13.06 -2.23
C TYR A 90 -18.16 13.55 -0.88
N PRO A 91 -17.58 14.56 -0.21
CA PRO A 91 -18.16 15.06 1.03
C PRO A 91 -19.61 15.52 0.90
N ASP A 92 -19.98 16.18 -0.19
CA ASP A 92 -21.34 16.68 -0.39
C ASP A 92 -22.33 15.53 -0.67
N ILE A 93 -21.92 14.52 -1.45
CA ILE A 93 -22.70 13.29 -1.69
C ILE A 93 -22.96 12.56 -0.36
N LEU A 94 -21.93 12.43 0.47
CA LEU A 94 -22.01 11.74 1.76
C LEU A 94 -22.88 12.50 2.76
N LYS A 95 -22.74 13.83 2.84
CA LYS A 95 -23.60 14.68 3.70
C LYS A 95 -25.07 14.62 3.30
N ASP A 96 -25.35 14.65 1.97
CA ASP A 96 -26.71 14.50 1.45
C ASP A 96 -27.30 13.16 1.83
N GLU A 97 -26.56 12.05 1.63
CA GLU A 97 -27.05 10.73 2.00
C GLU A 97 -27.21 10.55 3.51
N ALA A 98 -26.30 11.10 4.34
CA ALA A 98 -26.44 11.08 5.79
C ALA A 98 -27.77 11.74 6.22
N ARG A 99 -28.09 12.93 5.65
CA ARG A 99 -29.34 13.64 5.94
C ARG A 99 -30.59 12.86 5.53
N ARG A 100 -30.55 12.15 4.38
CA ARG A 100 -31.64 11.27 3.94
C ARG A 100 -31.91 10.13 4.90
N LEU A 101 -30.86 9.68 5.57
CA LEU A 101 -30.91 8.58 6.55
C LEU A 101 -31.13 9.04 8.01
N GLY A 102 -31.41 10.32 8.22
CA GLY A 102 -31.63 10.88 9.55
C GLY A 102 -30.36 11.06 10.40
N ALA A 103 -29.20 11.04 9.75
CA ALA A 103 -27.88 11.27 10.35
C ALA A 103 -27.28 12.59 9.90
N THR A 104 -26.07 12.89 10.36
CA THR A 104 -25.28 14.03 9.92
C THR A 104 -23.85 13.60 9.59
N ALA A 105 -23.16 14.38 8.76
CA ALA A 105 -21.76 14.16 8.47
C ALA A 105 -21.03 15.50 8.27
N GLN A 106 -19.80 15.60 8.77
CA GLN A 106 -18.95 16.76 8.59
C GLN A 106 -17.56 16.38 8.13
N VAL A 107 -16.93 17.22 7.34
CA VAL A 107 -15.49 17.12 7.08
C VAL A 107 -14.77 17.45 8.38
N ALA A 108 -14.21 16.43 9.01
CA ALA A 108 -13.43 16.55 10.25
C ALA A 108 -12.04 17.14 9.99
N GLY A 109 -11.49 16.90 8.80
CA GLY A 109 -10.24 17.47 8.36
C GLY A 109 -9.80 16.90 7.01
N GLY A 110 -8.83 17.59 6.39
CA GLY A 110 -8.05 17.13 5.26
C GLY A 110 -6.70 16.61 5.71
N VAL A 111 -6.19 15.56 5.05
CA VAL A 111 -4.83 15.09 5.24
C VAL A 111 -4.00 15.38 3.99
N PRO A 112 -2.67 15.66 4.14
CA PRO A 112 -1.82 15.93 2.99
C PRO A 112 -1.66 14.65 2.16
N ALA A 113 -1.87 14.74 0.85
CA ALA A 113 -1.59 13.64 -0.07
C ALA A 113 -0.29 13.92 -0.83
N MET A 114 0.54 12.88 -1.04
CA MET A 114 1.76 12.95 -1.83
C MET A 114 1.78 11.81 -2.83
N CYS A 115 1.94 12.14 -4.12
CA CYS A 115 2.04 11.15 -5.18
C CYS A 115 3.49 11.02 -5.65
N ASP A 116 4.05 9.82 -5.57
CA ASP A 116 5.41 9.54 -6.02
C ASP A 116 5.59 9.81 -7.52
N GLY A 117 4.54 9.64 -8.32
CA GLY A 117 4.55 10.02 -9.74
C GLY A 117 4.82 11.50 -9.99
N VAL A 118 4.36 12.38 -9.11
CA VAL A 118 4.60 13.83 -9.21
C VAL A 118 5.96 14.22 -8.65
N THR A 119 6.38 13.59 -7.54
CA THR A 119 7.63 13.96 -6.84
C THR A 119 8.86 13.22 -7.37
N GLN A 120 8.69 12.35 -8.36
CA GLN A 120 9.78 11.58 -8.96
C GLN A 120 10.98 12.45 -9.33
N GLY A 121 12.15 12.11 -8.74
CA GLY A 121 13.40 12.81 -9.01
C GLY A 121 13.52 14.20 -8.41
N ALA A 122 12.55 14.63 -7.61
CA ALA A 122 12.65 15.85 -6.81
C ALA A 122 13.06 15.54 -5.36
N PRO A 123 13.72 16.47 -4.66
CA PRO A 123 14.09 16.28 -3.26
C PRO A 123 12.92 16.02 -2.31
N GLY A 124 11.71 16.48 -2.67
CA GLY A 124 10.46 16.19 -1.92
C GLY A 124 10.12 14.70 -1.86
N MET A 125 10.65 13.87 -2.76
CA MET A 125 10.45 12.41 -2.75
C MET A 125 10.92 11.75 -1.45
N GLU A 126 11.90 12.31 -0.76
CA GLU A 126 12.40 11.82 0.51
C GLU A 126 11.40 11.94 1.67
N LEU A 127 10.34 12.74 1.50
CA LEU A 127 9.24 12.87 2.46
C LEU A 127 8.13 11.83 2.23
N SER A 128 8.17 11.15 1.09
CA SER A 128 7.05 10.34 0.62
C SER A 128 6.67 9.21 1.59
N LEU A 129 7.62 8.40 2.07
CA LEU A 129 7.32 7.35 3.04
C LEU A 129 6.79 7.93 4.36
N PHE A 130 7.41 8.98 4.85
CA PHE A 130 7.02 9.64 6.10
C PHE A 130 5.65 10.34 6.02
N SER A 131 5.17 10.67 4.81
CA SER A 131 3.82 11.19 4.64
C SER A 131 2.76 10.22 5.15
N ARG A 132 3.01 8.91 5.15
CA ARG A 132 2.13 7.89 5.75
C ARG A 132 1.88 8.20 7.23
N ASP A 133 2.94 8.42 7.99
CA ASP A 133 2.84 8.64 9.43
C ASP A 133 2.31 10.05 9.72
N ALA A 134 2.65 11.06 8.90
CA ALA A 134 2.07 12.39 8.99
C ALA A 134 0.54 12.37 8.70
N ILE A 135 0.08 11.57 7.75
CA ILE A 135 -1.34 11.35 7.46
C ILE A 135 -2.03 10.68 8.66
N ALA A 136 -1.39 9.69 9.28
CA ALA A 136 -1.92 9.04 10.48
C ALA A 136 -2.09 10.04 11.63
N MET A 137 -1.09 10.88 11.86
CA MET A 137 -1.15 11.97 12.86
C MET A 137 -2.23 13.00 12.52
N GLY A 138 -2.35 13.41 11.25
CA GLY A 138 -3.40 14.32 10.79
C GLY A 138 -4.81 13.72 10.99
N THR A 139 -4.98 12.43 10.70
CA THR A 139 -6.22 11.70 10.94
C THR A 139 -6.54 11.67 12.44
N ALA A 140 -5.55 11.40 13.28
CA ALA A 140 -5.72 11.43 14.74
C ALA A 140 -6.15 12.82 15.25
N ILE A 141 -5.53 13.89 14.75
CA ILE A 141 -5.94 15.26 15.08
C ILE A 141 -7.40 15.52 14.69
N ALA A 142 -7.81 15.12 13.49
CA ALA A 142 -9.18 15.28 13.01
C ALA A 142 -10.20 14.57 13.91
N LEU A 143 -9.93 13.32 14.28
CA LEU A 143 -10.83 12.49 15.10
C LEU A 143 -10.79 12.85 16.59
N SER A 144 -9.72 13.46 17.08
CA SER A 144 -9.55 13.83 18.51
C SER A 144 -10.52 14.91 19.00
N HIS A 145 -11.30 15.54 18.11
CA HIS A 145 -12.40 16.41 18.50
C HIS A 145 -13.53 15.68 19.25
N ASP A 146 -13.56 14.36 19.16
CA ASP A 146 -14.46 13.47 19.94
C ASP A 146 -15.96 13.81 19.81
N VAL A 147 -16.38 14.25 18.62
CA VAL A 147 -17.77 14.62 18.29
C VAL A 147 -18.45 13.65 17.33
N PHE A 148 -17.81 12.53 17.02
CA PHE A 148 -18.22 11.61 15.96
C PHE A 148 -18.57 10.23 16.51
N ASP A 149 -19.58 9.61 15.88
CA ASP A 149 -20.05 8.25 16.19
C ASP A 149 -19.48 7.21 15.23
N ALA A 150 -18.96 7.65 14.07
CA ALA A 150 -18.35 6.84 13.04
C ALA A 150 -17.44 7.69 12.16
N ALA A 151 -16.63 7.06 11.31
CA ALA A 151 -15.71 7.76 10.41
C ALA A 151 -15.75 7.20 8.98
N MET A 152 -15.54 8.08 8.02
CA MET A 152 -15.31 7.74 6.62
C MET A 152 -13.96 8.25 6.17
N MET A 153 -13.13 7.36 5.61
CA MET A 153 -11.79 7.65 5.14
C MET A 153 -11.78 7.76 3.61
N LEU A 154 -11.73 8.99 3.10
CA LEU A 154 -11.67 9.27 1.67
C LEU A 154 -10.21 9.31 1.25
N GLY A 155 -9.71 8.23 0.71
CA GLY A 155 -8.31 8.13 0.33
C GLY A 155 -8.02 7.01 -0.63
N ILE A 156 -6.99 7.23 -1.41
CA ILE A 156 -6.49 6.31 -2.42
C ILE A 156 -4.98 6.52 -2.50
N CYS A 157 -4.26 5.72 -3.27
CA CYS A 157 -2.83 5.86 -3.50
C CYS A 157 -1.94 5.26 -2.39
N ASP A 158 -0.63 5.37 -2.57
CA ASP A 158 0.43 4.57 -1.96
C ASP A 158 0.50 4.68 -0.42
N LYS A 159 0.80 5.87 0.11
CA LYS A 159 0.96 6.13 1.55
C LYS A 159 -0.32 6.58 2.22
N ILE A 160 -1.27 7.08 1.43
CA ILE A 160 -2.49 7.70 1.95
C ILE A 160 -3.38 6.65 2.61
N VAL A 161 -3.62 5.53 1.94
CA VAL A 161 -4.45 4.44 2.47
C VAL A 161 -3.88 3.89 3.78
N PRO A 162 -2.62 3.44 3.86
CA PRO A 162 -2.08 2.95 5.12
C PRO A 162 -1.99 4.04 6.19
N GLY A 163 -1.74 5.31 5.83
CA GLY A 163 -1.75 6.42 6.78
C GLY A 163 -3.12 6.67 7.40
N LEU A 164 -4.17 6.72 6.58
CA LEU A 164 -5.56 6.83 7.06
C LEU A 164 -5.95 5.62 7.92
N LEU A 165 -5.54 4.41 7.52
CA LEU A 165 -5.86 3.18 8.26
C LEU A 165 -5.14 3.13 9.62
N ILE A 166 -3.87 3.50 9.69
CA ILE A 166 -3.13 3.64 10.94
C ILE A 166 -3.82 4.66 11.85
N GLY A 167 -4.16 5.84 11.32
CA GLY A 167 -4.88 6.87 12.08
C GLY A 167 -6.25 6.40 12.61
N ALA A 168 -7.03 5.72 11.77
CA ALA A 168 -8.32 5.15 12.14
C ALA A 168 -8.19 4.06 13.23
N LEU A 169 -7.16 3.22 13.16
CA LEU A 169 -6.92 2.18 14.15
C LEU A 169 -6.57 2.72 15.54
N HIS A 170 -5.94 3.91 15.63
CA HIS A 170 -5.76 4.61 16.92
C HIS A 170 -7.08 5.13 17.50
N PHE A 171 -8.15 5.20 16.70
CA PHE A 171 -9.53 5.43 17.12
C PHE A 171 -10.37 4.16 16.89
N GLY A 172 -9.81 3.02 17.27
CA GLY A 172 -10.33 1.69 17.01
C GLY A 172 -11.76 1.43 17.50
N HIS A 173 -12.31 2.27 18.37
CA HIS A 173 -13.70 2.23 18.86
C HIS A 173 -14.71 2.79 17.83
N LEU A 174 -14.27 3.52 16.80
CA LEU A 174 -15.16 4.09 15.80
C LEU A 174 -15.41 3.08 14.65
N PRO A 175 -16.66 2.81 14.30
CA PRO A 175 -17.00 2.20 13.01
C PRO A 175 -16.42 3.02 11.87
N THR A 176 -15.74 2.39 10.94
CA THR A 176 -15.04 3.11 9.85
C THR A 176 -15.23 2.41 8.51
N VAL A 177 -15.51 3.20 7.46
CA VAL A 177 -15.59 2.74 6.07
C VAL A 177 -14.63 3.55 5.21
N PHE A 178 -13.91 2.89 4.31
CA PHE A 178 -13.03 3.52 3.33
C PHE A 178 -13.75 3.75 2.01
N VAL A 179 -13.49 4.91 1.38
CA VAL A 179 -14.13 5.32 0.12
C VAL A 179 -13.04 5.67 -0.89
N PRO A 180 -12.80 4.83 -1.91
CA PRO A 180 -11.80 5.08 -2.94
C PRO A 180 -12.34 6.01 -4.03
N ALA A 181 -11.43 6.72 -4.71
CA ALA A 181 -11.77 7.48 -5.92
C ALA A 181 -11.87 6.59 -7.17
N GLY A 182 -11.12 5.50 -7.23
CA GLY A 182 -11.01 4.62 -8.39
C GLY A 182 -9.89 4.99 -9.36
N PRO A 183 -9.61 4.14 -10.35
CA PRO A 183 -8.60 4.39 -11.38
C PRO A 183 -9.14 5.33 -12.46
N MET A 184 -8.23 6.01 -13.18
CA MET A 184 -8.58 6.64 -14.45
C MET A 184 -8.90 5.56 -15.51
N THR A 185 -9.57 5.96 -16.59
CA THR A 185 -9.80 5.06 -17.72
C THR A 185 -8.49 4.64 -18.40
N SER A 186 -8.52 3.58 -19.19
CA SER A 186 -7.33 3.12 -19.92
C SER A 186 -6.92 4.12 -21.00
N GLY A 187 -5.62 4.45 -21.00
CA GLY A 187 -4.99 5.29 -22.02
C GLY A 187 -3.88 4.53 -22.74
N LEU A 188 -2.74 5.20 -23.02
CA LEU A 188 -1.56 4.52 -23.57
C LEU A 188 -1.16 3.36 -22.66
N SER A 189 -0.91 2.18 -23.24
CA SER A 189 -0.58 0.99 -22.47
C SER A 189 0.67 1.19 -21.60
N ASN A 190 0.69 0.57 -20.43
CA ASN A 190 1.86 0.64 -19.52
C ASN A 190 3.13 0.06 -20.16
N GLY A 191 2.98 -0.94 -21.06
CA GLY A 191 4.09 -1.51 -21.82
C GLY A 191 4.68 -0.54 -22.83
N ASP A 192 3.84 0.16 -23.59
CA ASP A 192 4.32 1.13 -24.59
C ASP A 192 4.95 2.36 -23.92
N LYS A 193 4.35 2.85 -22.84
CA LYS A 193 4.95 3.89 -21.99
C LYS A 193 6.35 3.48 -21.47
N ALA A 194 6.51 2.23 -21.01
CA ALA A 194 7.80 1.72 -20.56
C ALA A 194 8.84 1.70 -21.69
N LYS A 195 8.47 1.30 -22.91
CA LYS A 195 9.35 1.34 -24.08
C LYS A 195 9.82 2.77 -24.39
N VAL A 196 8.94 3.75 -24.34
CA VAL A 196 9.32 5.16 -24.58
C VAL A 196 10.29 5.65 -23.48
N ARG A 197 10.11 5.25 -22.23
CA ARG A 197 11.06 5.55 -21.14
C ARG A 197 12.44 4.91 -21.36
N GLU A 198 12.48 3.67 -21.83
CA GLU A 198 13.73 2.97 -22.17
C GLU A 198 14.44 3.65 -23.35
N GLN A 199 13.69 4.07 -24.38
CA GLN A 199 14.22 4.84 -25.51
C GLN A 199 14.76 6.20 -25.08
N ALA A 200 14.05 6.89 -24.15
CA ALA A 200 14.52 8.16 -23.58
C ALA A 200 15.81 7.98 -22.75
N ALA A 201 15.92 6.88 -22.00
CA ALA A 201 17.14 6.55 -21.26
C ALA A 201 18.35 6.32 -22.17
N GLN A 202 18.13 5.82 -23.40
CA GLN A 202 19.14 5.63 -24.43
C GLN A 202 19.40 6.89 -25.28
N GLY A 203 18.63 7.97 -25.07
CA GLY A 203 18.72 9.18 -25.88
C GLY A 203 18.11 9.08 -27.29
N LEU A 204 17.33 8.01 -27.57
CA LEU A 204 16.69 7.78 -28.87
C LEU A 204 15.43 8.63 -29.07
N VAL A 205 14.78 9.08 -28.00
CA VAL A 205 13.64 10.02 -28.04
C VAL A 205 13.90 11.18 -27.11
N GLY A 206 13.33 12.35 -27.48
CA GLY A 206 13.49 13.58 -26.72
C GLY A 206 12.38 13.79 -25.68
N ARG A 207 12.45 14.94 -24.98
CA ARG A 207 11.48 15.33 -23.94
C ARG A 207 10.05 15.44 -24.49
N LYS A 208 9.88 15.87 -25.75
CA LYS A 208 8.56 16.08 -26.37
C LYS A 208 7.81 14.76 -26.53
N GLU A 209 8.50 13.75 -27.08
CA GLU A 209 7.94 12.42 -27.30
C GLU A 209 7.66 11.70 -25.97
N LEU A 210 8.58 11.84 -25.01
CA LEU A 210 8.40 11.29 -23.67
C LEU A 210 7.18 11.92 -22.97
N LEU A 211 7.05 13.26 -23.00
CA LEU A 211 5.90 13.95 -22.41
C LEU A 211 4.58 13.55 -23.09
N ALA A 212 4.57 13.41 -24.41
CA ALA A 212 3.37 12.96 -25.13
C ALA A 212 2.92 11.56 -24.71
N ALA A 213 3.86 10.62 -24.56
CA ALA A 213 3.55 9.27 -24.08
C ALA A 213 3.06 9.26 -22.62
N GLU A 214 3.71 10.04 -21.74
CA GLU A 214 3.28 10.16 -20.34
C GLU A 214 1.87 10.79 -20.25
N SER A 215 1.59 11.85 -21.01
CA SER A 215 0.27 12.51 -21.02
C SER A 215 -0.83 11.59 -21.59
N ALA A 216 -0.51 10.76 -22.58
CA ALA A 216 -1.45 9.79 -23.12
C ALA A 216 -1.74 8.63 -22.14
N ALA A 217 -0.83 8.35 -21.20
CA ALA A 217 -1.02 7.34 -20.16
C ALA A 217 -1.68 7.91 -18.88
N TYR A 218 -1.52 9.23 -18.61
CA TYR A 218 -2.07 9.93 -17.45
C TYR A 218 -2.95 11.09 -17.93
N HIS A 219 -4.16 10.76 -18.39
CA HIS A 219 -4.99 11.68 -19.18
C HIS A 219 -6.26 12.16 -18.45
N GLY A 220 -6.52 11.73 -17.23
CA GLY A 220 -7.75 12.09 -16.52
C GLY A 220 -7.68 11.93 -15.00
N GLU A 221 -8.83 12.14 -14.36
CA GLU A 221 -9.01 11.92 -12.93
C GLU A 221 -8.96 10.42 -12.60
N GLY A 222 -8.38 10.07 -11.46
CA GLY A 222 -8.25 8.71 -10.95
C GLY A 222 -6.80 8.27 -10.76
N THR A 223 -6.59 7.09 -10.19
CA THR A 223 -5.24 6.52 -10.03
C THR A 223 -4.65 6.09 -11.37
N CYS A 224 -3.32 5.93 -11.38
CA CYS A 224 -2.62 5.24 -12.45
C CYS A 224 -3.24 3.86 -12.72
N THR A 225 -3.21 3.41 -13.98
CA THR A 225 -3.83 2.14 -14.37
C THR A 225 -2.95 0.90 -14.17
N PHE A 226 -1.68 1.04 -13.77
CA PHE A 226 -0.83 -0.10 -13.43
C PHE A 226 -1.11 -0.62 -12.00
N TYR A 227 -0.83 -1.90 -11.75
CA TYR A 227 -1.04 -2.54 -10.46
C TYR A 227 0.17 -2.34 -9.52
N GLY A 228 0.41 -1.08 -9.15
CA GLY A 228 1.36 -0.66 -8.13
C GLY A 228 0.73 -0.60 -6.74
N THR A 229 1.41 0.07 -5.80
CA THR A 229 0.98 0.17 -4.40
C THR A 229 -0.39 0.85 -4.27
N ALA A 230 -0.67 1.88 -5.09
CA ALA A 230 -1.94 2.59 -5.09
C ALA A 230 -3.15 1.64 -5.29
N ASN A 231 -3.07 0.79 -6.29
CA ASN A 231 -4.16 -0.12 -6.66
C ASN A 231 -4.17 -1.40 -5.81
N SER A 232 -3.00 -1.93 -5.44
CA SER A 232 -2.98 -3.08 -4.53
C SER A 232 -3.48 -2.73 -3.13
N ASN A 233 -3.29 -1.49 -2.63
CA ASN A 233 -3.96 -1.01 -1.40
C ASN A 233 -5.48 -1.22 -1.46
N GLN A 234 -6.11 -0.89 -2.59
CA GLN A 234 -7.56 -1.01 -2.73
C GLN A 234 -8.00 -2.47 -2.70
N MET A 235 -7.26 -3.36 -3.37
CA MET A 235 -7.50 -4.81 -3.30
C MET A 235 -7.39 -5.33 -1.84
N LEU A 236 -6.41 -4.84 -1.09
CA LEU A 236 -6.23 -5.26 0.30
C LEU A 236 -7.39 -4.78 1.19
N LEU A 237 -7.88 -3.55 1.00
CA LEU A 237 -9.04 -3.03 1.75
C LEU A 237 -10.34 -3.81 1.41
N GLU A 238 -10.51 -4.27 0.16
CA GLU A 238 -11.60 -5.19 -0.20
C GLU A 238 -11.47 -6.52 0.56
N ALA A 239 -10.29 -7.13 0.55
CA ALA A 239 -10.03 -8.38 1.24
C ALA A 239 -10.11 -8.27 2.78
N MET A 240 -9.96 -7.06 3.32
CA MET A 240 -10.17 -6.74 4.73
C MET A 240 -11.62 -6.43 5.07
N GLY A 241 -12.50 -6.31 4.09
CA GLY A 241 -13.89 -5.97 4.29
C GLY A 241 -14.14 -4.54 4.77
N LEU A 242 -13.28 -3.57 4.39
CA LEU A 242 -13.32 -2.17 4.81
C LEU A 242 -13.92 -1.22 3.77
N HIS A 243 -14.17 -1.71 2.55
CA HIS A 243 -14.85 -1.02 1.46
C HIS A 243 -16.32 -1.45 1.34
N VAL A 244 -17.09 -0.74 0.54
CA VAL A 244 -18.27 -1.32 -0.10
C VAL A 244 -17.81 -2.35 -1.13
N PRO A 245 -18.35 -3.59 -1.17
CA PRO A 245 -17.86 -4.65 -2.04
C PRO A 245 -17.75 -4.24 -3.51
N GLY A 246 -16.58 -4.50 -4.13
CA GLY A 246 -16.32 -4.27 -5.55
C GLY A 246 -16.08 -2.81 -5.95
N THR A 247 -16.03 -1.88 -5.00
CA THR A 247 -15.86 -0.44 -5.27
C THR A 247 -14.45 -0.05 -5.74
N ALA A 248 -13.43 -0.88 -5.50
CA ALA A 248 -12.03 -0.53 -5.64
C ALA A 248 -11.65 0.05 -7.02
N PHE A 249 -12.12 -0.56 -8.10
CA PHE A 249 -11.69 -0.26 -9.46
C PHE A 249 -12.78 0.30 -10.38
N ILE A 250 -13.85 0.86 -9.82
CA ILE A 250 -14.85 1.62 -10.59
C ILE A 250 -14.28 3.02 -10.87
N ASN A 251 -14.35 3.47 -12.12
CA ASN A 251 -13.79 4.78 -12.51
C ASN A 251 -14.54 5.94 -11.83
N PRO A 252 -13.86 7.09 -11.58
CA PRO A 252 -14.50 8.25 -10.95
C PRO A 252 -15.65 8.85 -11.73
N ALA A 253 -15.64 8.73 -13.06
CA ALA A 253 -16.65 9.28 -13.96
C ALA A 253 -17.85 8.34 -14.18
N ASP A 254 -17.80 7.08 -13.73
CA ASP A 254 -18.91 6.16 -13.86
C ASP A 254 -20.09 6.58 -12.97
N GLY A 255 -21.31 6.50 -13.50
CA GLY A 255 -22.53 6.77 -12.72
C GLY A 255 -22.68 5.87 -11.49
N GLU A 256 -22.15 4.66 -11.55
CA GLU A 256 -22.08 3.70 -10.46
C GLU A 256 -21.24 4.21 -9.27
N ARG A 257 -20.22 5.02 -9.52
CA ARG A 257 -19.34 5.59 -8.49
C ARG A 257 -20.10 6.43 -7.45
N GLU A 258 -21.07 7.27 -7.89
CA GLU A 258 -21.88 8.04 -6.95
C GLU A 258 -22.77 7.14 -6.09
N LEU A 259 -23.38 6.12 -6.69
CA LEU A 259 -24.22 5.17 -5.96
C LEU A 259 -23.42 4.39 -4.92
N LEU A 260 -22.20 3.93 -5.25
CA LEU A 260 -21.29 3.27 -4.32
C LEU A 260 -20.82 4.22 -3.20
N THR A 261 -20.61 5.49 -3.50
CA THR A 261 -20.27 6.50 -2.49
C THR A 261 -21.42 6.70 -1.50
N ARG A 262 -22.68 6.77 -1.97
CA ARG A 262 -23.87 6.80 -1.10
C ARG A 262 -24.01 5.52 -0.28
N GLU A 263 -23.74 4.36 -0.87
CA GLU A 263 -23.80 3.07 -0.18
C GLU A 263 -22.74 2.96 0.94
N ALA A 264 -21.60 3.62 0.80
CA ALA A 264 -20.61 3.69 1.86
C ALA A 264 -21.17 4.40 3.12
N MET A 265 -21.98 5.46 2.94
CA MET A 265 -22.66 6.13 4.07
C MET A 265 -23.71 5.20 4.71
N ARG A 266 -24.47 4.45 3.91
CA ARG A 266 -25.42 3.45 4.43
C ARG A 266 -24.70 2.38 5.23
N SER A 267 -23.57 1.88 4.69
CA SER A 267 -22.76 0.86 5.34
C SER A 267 -22.19 1.33 6.69
N VAL A 268 -21.63 2.55 6.77
CA VAL A 268 -21.06 3.05 8.03
C VAL A 268 -22.15 3.27 9.08
N LEU A 269 -23.33 3.77 8.69
CA LEU A 269 -24.45 3.97 9.61
C LEU A 269 -25.05 2.65 10.09
N ALA A 270 -25.00 1.58 9.29
CA ALA A 270 -25.48 0.26 9.66
C ALA A 270 -24.62 -0.44 10.72
N ILE A 271 -23.38 0.01 10.91
CA ILE A 271 -22.44 -0.57 11.88
C ILE A 271 -22.15 0.34 13.09
N THR A 272 -22.95 1.39 13.29
CA THR A 272 -22.88 2.25 14.46
C THR A 272 -23.37 1.55 15.74
N ARG A 273 -23.13 2.15 16.91
CA ARG A 273 -23.39 1.58 18.24
C ARG A 273 -24.81 1.03 18.44
N ASN A 274 -25.80 1.70 17.89
CA ASN A 274 -27.23 1.33 18.02
C ASN A 274 -27.71 0.33 16.93
N LYS A 275 -26.78 -0.19 16.16
CA LYS A 275 -27.02 -1.16 15.07
C LYS A 275 -26.13 -2.38 15.26
N ARG A 276 -25.63 -2.97 14.17
CA ARG A 276 -24.64 -4.04 14.22
C ARG A 276 -23.25 -3.43 14.53
N PHE A 277 -23.00 -3.10 15.78
CA PHE A 277 -21.77 -2.41 16.16
C PHE A 277 -20.50 -3.15 15.71
N ALA A 278 -19.77 -2.57 14.76
CA ALA A 278 -18.53 -3.11 14.24
C ALA A 278 -17.43 -2.02 14.18
N PRO A 279 -16.80 -1.69 15.34
CA PRO A 279 -15.72 -0.72 15.39
C PRO A 279 -14.49 -1.26 14.67
N ILE A 280 -13.72 -0.38 14.01
CA ILE A 280 -12.60 -0.78 13.14
C ILE A 280 -11.55 -1.62 13.89
N GLY A 281 -11.31 -1.36 15.16
CA GLY A 281 -10.37 -2.13 15.97
C GLY A 281 -10.78 -3.60 16.17
N ARG A 282 -12.08 -3.91 16.04
CA ARG A 282 -12.60 -5.28 16.08
C ARG A 282 -12.69 -5.90 14.69
N VAL A 283 -12.93 -5.09 13.64
CA VAL A 283 -12.94 -5.55 12.24
C VAL A 283 -11.54 -5.98 11.81
N VAL A 284 -10.52 -5.18 12.13
CA VAL A 284 -9.12 -5.50 11.81
C VAL A 284 -8.56 -6.41 12.91
N ASP A 285 -8.77 -7.72 12.76
CA ASP A 285 -8.16 -8.78 13.56
C ASP A 285 -7.03 -9.48 12.79
N GLU A 286 -6.40 -10.49 13.38
CA GLU A 286 -5.30 -11.22 12.78
C GLU A 286 -5.73 -11.95 11.49
N ARG A 287 -6.96 -12.44 11.41
CA ARG A 287 -7.53 -13.10 10.23
C ARG A 287 -7.73 -12.10 9.10
N CYS A 288 -8.20 -10.91 9.44
CA CYS A 288 -8.35 -9.79 8.50
C CYS A 288 -6.99 -9.38 7.90
N ILE A 289 -5.95 -9.26 8.72
CA ILE A 289 -4.58 -8.96 8.27
C ILE A 289 -4.05 -10.08 7.36
N VAL A 290 -4.24 -11.35 7.72
CA VAL A 290 -3.83 -12.50 6.89
C VAL A 290 -4.59 -12.51 5.56
N ASN A 291 -5.88 -12.20 5.53
CA ASN A 291 -6.64 -12.07 4.29
C ASN A 291 -6.04 -11.03 3.35
N ALA A 292 -5.60 -9.87 3.87
CA ALA A 292 -4.90 -8.86 3.08
C ALA A 292 -3.56 -9.39 2.53
N MET A 293 -2.77 -10.10 3.34
CA MET A 293 -1.51 -10.73 2.91
C MET A 293 -1.74 -11.75 1.79
N VAL A 294 -2.76 -12.58 1.91
CA VAL A 294 -3.15 -13.57 0.88
C VAL A 294 -3.58 -12.87 -0.41
N ALA A 295 -4.40 -11.82 -0.32
CA ALA A 295 -4.81 -11.04 -1.49
C ALA A 295 -3.62 -10.40 -2.20
N LEU A 296 -2.67 -9.84 -1.45
CA LEU A 296 -1.43 -9.28 -1.99
C LEU A 296 -0.65 -10.31 -2.82
N LEU A 297 -0.48 -11.50 -2.28
CA LEU A 297 0.28 -12.60 -2.88
C LEU A 297 -0.43 -13.17 -4.12
N ALA A 298 -1.74 -13.38 -4.02
CA ALA A 298 -2.55 -13.93 -5.12
C ALA A 298 -2.65 -12.98 -6.32
N THR A 299 -2.49 -11.69 -6.11
CA THR A 299 -2.57 -10.68 -7.18
C THR A 299 -1.21 -10.14 -7.62
N GLY A 300 -0.10 -10.61 -7.02
CA GLY A 300 1.23 -10.12 -7.32
C GLY A 300 1.38 -8.62 -7.07
N GLY A 301 0.84 -8.11 -5.96
CA GLY A 301 0.83 -6.71 -5.61
C GLY A 301 2.21 -6.13 -5.28
N SER A 302 2.24 -4.92 -4.75
CA SER A 302 3.47 -4.17 -4.49
C SER A 302 4.24 -4.71 -3.28
N THR A 303 5.56 -4.82 -3.40
CA THR A 303 6.49 -5.12 -2.29
C THR A 303 6.44 -4.07 -1.17
N ASN A 304 6.02 -2.84 -1.45
CA ASN A 304 5.91 -1.78 -0.44
C ASN A 304 4.92 -2.14 0.69
N HIS A 305 4.01 -3.07 0.46
CA HIS A 305 3.12 -3.57 1.52
C HIS A 305 3.86 -4.33 2.63
N LEU A 306 5.04 -4.87 2.36
CA LEU A 306 5.86 -5.49 3.39
C LEU A 306 6.43 -4.47 4.40
N ILE A 307 6.34 -3.18 4.08
CA ILE A 307 6.58 -2.07 5.01
C ILE A 307 5.22 -1.57 5.57
N HIS A 308 4.27 -1.27 4.69
CA HIS A 308 3.03 -0.60 5.10
C HIS A 308 2.11 -1.48 5.93
N TRP A 309 1.95 -2.77 5.58
CA TRP A 309 1.07 -3.67 6.34
C TRP A 309 1.68 -4.10 7.67
N VAL A 310 3.00 -4.14 7.78
CA VAL A 310 3.66 -4.28 9.09
C VAL A 310 3.29 -3.10 10.00
N ALA A 311 3.35 -1.87 9.49
CA ALA A 311 2.95 -0.69 10.24
C ALA A 311 1.44 -0.68 10.58
N VAL A 312 0.58 -1.07 9.65
CA VAL A 312 -0.87 -1.17 9.86
C VAL A 312 -1.19 -2.21 10.94
N ALA A 313 -0.58 -3.39 10.88
CA ALA A 313 -0.78 -4.43 11.88
C ALA A 313 -0.38 -3.94 13.28
N ARG A 314 0.78 -3.29 13.41
CA ARG A 314 1.24 -2.70 14.67
C ARG A 314 0.26 -1.67 15.24
N ALA A 315 -0.39 -0.86 14.39
CA ALA A 315 -1.42 0.09 14.84
C ALA A 315 -2.67 -0.58 15.41
N ALA A 316 -2.90 -1.85 15.07
CA ALA A 316 -3.97 -2.69 15.64
C ALA A 316 -3.48 -3.58 16.81
N GLY A 317 -2.27 -3.38 17.30
CA GLY A 317 -1.66 -4.23 18.32
C GLY A 317 -1.26 -5.61 17.80
N ILE A 318 -1.15 -5.80 16.47
CA ILE A 318 -0.83 -7.07 15.82
C ILE A 318 0.62 -7.02 15.28
N THR A 319 1.39 -8.05 15.53
CA THR A 319 2.77 -8.17 15.04
C THR A 319 2.86 -9.21 13.93
N ILE A 320 3.19 -8.77 12.73
CA ILE A 320 3.53 -9.62 11.58
C ILE A 320 4.97 -9.38 11.15
N ASP A 321 5.58 -10.34 10.48
CA ASP A 321 6.93 -10.23 9.94
C ASP A 321 7.04 -10.77 8.51
N TRP A 322 8.20 -10.62 7.88
CA TRP A 322 8.40 -11.05 6.50
C TRP A 322 8.38 -12.59 6.33
N ASN A 323 8.61 -13.37 7.40
CA ASN A 323 8.49 -14.85 7.33
C ASN A 323 7.02 -15.23 7.11
N ASP A 324 6.07 -14.51 7.74
CA ASP A 324 4.64 -14.77 7.56
C ASP A 324 4.25 -14.61 6.08
N PHE A 325 4.73 -13.55 5.41
CA PHE A 325 4.52 -13.36 3.97
C PHE A 325 5.19 -14.46 3.14
N SER A 326 6.40 -14.86 3.49
CA SER A 326 7.17 -15.87 2.77
C SER A 326 6.49 -17.24 2.82
N GLU A 327 6.01 -17.66 4.00
CA GLU A 327 5.30 -18.92 4.16
C GLU A 327 3.97 -18.93 3.40
N LEU A 328 3.18 -17.86 3.53
CA LEU A 328 1.94 -17.71 2.74
C LEU A 328 2.22 -17.72 1.24
N SER A 329 3.30 -17.08 0.78
CA SER A 329 3.69 -17.05 -0.63
C SER A 329 3.97 -18.46 -1.19
N GLY A 330 4.38 -19.39 -0.35
CA GLY A 330 4.61 -20.80 -0.73
C GLY A 330 3.33 -21.57 -1.09
N VAL A 331 2.17 -21.13 -0.62
CA VAL A 331 0.89 -21.85 -0.77
C VAL A 331 -0.22 -21.03 -1.44
N VAL A 332 -0.08 -19.72 -1.52
CA VAL A 332 -1.03 -18.85 -2.18
C VAL A 332 -0.71 -18.77 -3.67
N PRO A 333 -1.60 -19.23 -4.57
CA PRO A 333 -1.36 -19.20 -6.01
C PRO A 333 -1.46 -17.78 -6.57
N LEU A 334 -0.71 -17.49 -7.64
CA LEU A 334 -0.83 -16.25 -8.40
C LEU A 334 -2.02 -16.34 -9.35
N LEU A 335 -3.09 -15.57 -9.09
CA LEU A 335 -4.33 -15.58 -9.84
C LEU A 335 -4.45 -14.46 -10.87
N ALA A 336 -3.67 -13.38 -10.72
CA ALA A 336 -3.79 -12.19 -11.56
C ALA A 336 -2.50 -11.85 -12.30
N ARG A 337 -2.61 -11.42 -13.57
CA ARG A 337 -1.54 -10.87 -14.40
C ARG A 337 -1.90 -9.45 -14.85
N VAL A 338 -1.72 -8.50 -13.96
CA VAL A 338 -1.88 -7.05 -14.21
C VAL A 338 -0.49 -6.41 -14.24
N TYR A 339 -0.26 -5.41 -15.09
CA TYR A 339 1.06 -4.77 -15.21
C TYR A 339 1.61 -4.32 -13.84
N PRO A 340 2.83 -4.69 -13.45
CA PRO A 340 3.94 -5.22 -14.25
C PRO A 340 4.00 -6.75 -14.40
N ASN A 341 3.12 -7.53 -13.78
CA ASN A 341 3.12 -9.00 -13.85
C ASN A 341 2.56 -9.52 -15.19
N GLY A 342 1.84 -8.70 -15.93
CA GLY A 342 1.26 -8.97 -17.24
C GLY A 342 1.13 -7.69 -18.06
N SER A 343 0.38 -7.73 -19.17
CA SER A 343 0.14 -6.58 -20.04
C SER A 343 -1.13 -5.79 -19.68
N ALA A 344 -2.10 -6.42 -19.02
CA ALA A 344 -3.37 -5.81 -18.65
C ALA A 344 -3.21 -4.66 -17.65
N ASP A 345 -4.13 -3.71 -17.69
CA ASP A 345 -4.27 -2.69 -16.67
C ASP A 345 -5.38 -3.03 -15.64
N VAL A 346 -5.60 -2.15 -14.66
CA VAL A 346 -6.59 -2.40 -13.60
C VAL A 346 -8.03 -2.32 -14.07
N ASN A 347 -8.33 -1.62 -15.18
CA ASN A 347 -9.67 -1.61 -15.76
C ASN A 347 -9.98 -2.96 -16.43
N GLN A 348 -8.98 -3.55 -17.12
CA GLN A 348 -9.10 -4.90 -17.66
C GLN A 348 -9.19 -5.95 -16.54
N PHE A 349 -8.47 -5.76 -15.43
CA PHE A 349 -8.60 -6.58 -14.24
C PHE A 349 -10.02 -6.52 -13.67
N GLN A 350 -10.61 -5.32 -13.54
CA GLN A 350 -12.00 -5.15 -13.11
C GLN A 350 -12.99 -5.84 -14.07
N ALA A 351 -12.81 -5.65 -15.37
CA ALA A 351 -13.65 -6.28 -16.39
C ALA A 351 -13.55 -7.82 -16.39
N ALA A 352 -12.38 -8.37 -16.00
CA ALA A 352 -12.19 -9.81 -15.87
C ALA A 352 -12.82 -10.42 -14.60
N GLY A 353 -13.37 -9.60 -13.70
CA GLY A 353 -14.01 -10.03 -12.45
C GLY A 353 -13.45 -9.36 -11.18
N GLY A 354 -12.33 -8.68 -11.29
CA GLY A 354 -11.75 -7.82 -10.25
C GLY A 354 -11.58 -8.46 -8.88
N PRO A 355 -11.69 -7.67 -7.80
CA PRO A 355 -11.57 -8.16 -6.44
C PRO A 355 -12.59 -9.25 -6.10
N GLY A 356 -13.81 -9.13 -6.59
CA GLY A 356 -14.90 -10.09 -6.31
C GLY A 356 -14.54 -11.50 -6.75
N TYR A 357 -14.01 -11.66 -7.96
CA TYR A 357 -13.54 -12.94 -8.46
C TYR A 357 -12.39 -13.50 -7.63
N VAL A 358 -11.35 -12.69 -7.35
CA VAL A 358 -10.17 -13.12 -6.59
C VAL A 358 -10.57 -13.59 -5.20
N ILE A 359 -11.35 -12.78 -4.46
CA ILE A 359 -11.81 -13.12 -3.10
C ILE A 359 -12.65 -14.40 -3.13
N GLY A 360 -13.56 -14.52 -4.10
CA GLY A 360 -14.39 -15.72 -4.28
C GLY A 360 -13.55 -16.99 -4.49
N GLN A 361 -12.53 -16.92 -5.36
CA GLN A 361 -11.62 -18.04 -5.63
C GLN A 361 -10.81 -18.42 -4.38
N LEU A 362 -10.31 -17.44 -3.64
CA LEU A 362 -9.50 -17.68 -2.44
C LEU A 362 -10.35 -18.24 -1.27
N LEU A 363 -11.58 -17.77 -1.11
CA LEU A 363 -12.54 -18.34 -0.13
C LEU A 363 -12.90 -19.77 -0.49
N LYS A 364 -13.19 -20.07 -1.76
CA LYS A 364 -13.50 -21.40 -2.25
C LYS A 364 -12.33 -22.37 -2.05
N ALA A 365 -11.10 -21.90 -2.24
CA ALA A 365 -9.88 -22.69 -2.03
C ALA A 365 -9.48 -22.84 -0.54
N GLY A 366 -10.19 -22.20 0.39
CA GLY A 366 -9.84 -22.19 1.81
C GLY A 366 -8.58 -21.39 2.13
N LEU A 367 -8.21 -20.44 1.28
CA LEU A 367 -7.01 -19.60 1.45
C LEU A 367 -7.31 -18.27 2.16
N MET A 368 -8.59 -17.95 2.40
CA MET A 368 -9.03 -16.79 3.16
C MET A 368 -9.99 -17.17 4.28
N HIS A 369 -9.92 -16.45 5.39
CA HIS A 369 -10.88 -16.56 6.49
C HIS A 369 -12.18 -15.84 6.10
N GLY A 370 -13.26 -16.60 5.90
CA GLY A 370 -14.56 -16.05 5.53
C GLY A 370 -15.41 -15.56 6.72
N ASP A 371 -15.07 -16.00 7.93
CA ASP A 371 -15.79 -15.72 9.19
C ASP A 371 -15.28 -14.48 9.92
N VAL A 372 -14.78 -13.47 9.18
CA VAL A 372 -14.30 -12.20 9.72
C VAL A 372 -15.41 -11.16 9.78
N LEU A 373 -15.30 -10.23 10.72
CA LEU A 373 -16.13 -9.03 10.73
C LEU A 373 -15.76 -8.13 9.54
N THR A 374 -16.77 -7.53 8.93
CA THR A 374 -16.60 -6.55 7.85
C THR A 374 -17.58 -5.40 8.02
N VAL A 375 -17.52 -4.41 7.16
CA VAL A 375 -18.52 -3.34 7.11
C VAL A 375 -19.89 -3.82 6.58
N ARG A 376 -19.96 -5.06 6.10
CA ARG A 376 -21.20 -5.70 5.60
C ARG A 376 -21.70 -6.79 6.57
N PRO A 377 -23.02 -7.05 6.61
CA PRO A 377 -23.61 -7.98 7.59
C PRO A 377 -23.21 -9.45 7.39
N ASP A 378 -23.07 -9.90 6.15
CA ASP A 378 -22.81 -11.33 5.83
C ASP A 378 -21.30 -11.65 5.74
N GLY A 379 -20.45 -10.72 6.23
CA GLY A 379 -19.00 -10.92 6.30
C GLY A 379 -18.32 -10.88 4.94
N LEU A 380 -17.21 -11.58 4.80
CA LEU A 380 -16.36 -11.51 3.60
C LEU A 380 -17.01 -12.17 2.36
N GLN A 381 -18.06 -12.98 2.51
CA GLN A 381 -18.78 -13.59 1.40
C GLN A 381 -19.43 -12.54 0.48
N GLU A 382 -19.84 -11.39 1.00
CA GLU A 382 -20.37 -10.30 0.18
C GLU A 382 -19.32 -9.71 -0.77
N PHE A 383 -18.04 -9.81 -0.40
CA PHE A 383 -16.92 -9.30 -1.20
C PHE A 383 -16.53 -10.24 -2.36
N ALA A 384 -17.14 -11.41 -2.46
CA ALA A 384 -17.04 -12.30 -3.63
C ALA A 384 -18.04 -11.95 -4.75
N ARG A 385 -18.55 -10.71 -4.76
CA ARG A 385 -19.54 -10.20 -5.71
C ARG A 385 -19.04 -8.95 -6.41
N ILE A 386 -19.64 -8.63 -7.54
CA ILE A 386 -19.37 -7.43 -8.35
C ILE A 386 -20.61 -6.55 -8.30
N PRO A 387 -20.47 -5.23 -8.03
CA PRO A 387 -21.58 -4.30 -8.13
C PRO A 387 -22.01 -4.10 -9.59
N ALA A 388 -23.29 -3.82 -9.78
CA ALA A 388 -23.89 -3.41 -11.04
C ALA A 388 -25.05 -2.46 -10.78
N VAL A 389 -25.50 -1.75 -11.80
CA VAL A 389 -26.67 -0.88 -11.73
C VAL A 389 -27.85 -1.55 -12.44
N ASP A 390 -28.78 -2.08 -11.68
CA ASP A 390 -30.00 -2.70 -12.18
C ASP A 390 -31.17 -1.74 -11.95
N ASN A 391 -31.82 -1.29 -13.01
CA ASN A 391 -32.95 -0.35 -12.94
C ASN A 391 -32.67 0.92 -12.11
N GLY A 392 -31.44 1.45 -12.18
CA GLY A 392 -31.02 2.65 -11.47
C GLY A 392 -30.68 2.42 -9.99
N GLN A 393 -30.62 1.18 -9.52
CA GLN A 393 -30.25 0.80 -8.16
C GLN A 393 -29.03 -0.11 -8.15
N LEU A 394 -28.22 -0.03 -7.09
CA LEU A 394 -27.11 -0.96 -6.90
C LEU A 394 -27.63 -2.37 -6.60
N ALA A 395 -27.05 -3.32 -7.32
CA ALA A 395 -27.19 -4.75 -7.08
C ALA A 395 -25.80 -5.41 -7.07
N TRP A 396 -25.68 -6.59 -6.48
CA TRP A 396 -24.42 -7.34 -6.44
C TRP A 396 -24.61 -8.72 -7.03
N HIS A 397 -23.84 -9.03 -8.06
CA HIS A 397 -23.86 -10.32 -8.77
C HIS A 397 -22.65 -11.16 -8.39
N ALA A 398 -22.81 -12.48 -8.37
CA ALA A 398 -21.72 -13.40 -8.08
C ALA A 398 -20.62 -13.30 -9.17
N ALA A 399 -19.36 -13.26 -8.75
CA ALA A 399 -18.20 -13.23 -9.63
C ALA A 399 -17.58 -14.63 -9.78
N GLU A 400 -18.32 -15.58 -10.35
CA GLU A 400 -17.93 -17.00 -10.40
C GLU A 400 -17.01 -17.34 -11.56
N VAL A 401 -17.08 -16.59 -12.66
CA VAL A 401 -16.37 -16.86 -13.91
C VAL A 401 -15.50 -15.68 -14.26
N SER A 402 -14.24 -15.96 -14.65
CA SER A 402 -13.34 -14.92 -15.17
C SER A 402 -13.77 -14.47 -16.57
N GLY A 403 -13.85 -13.17 -16.78
CA GLY A 403 -14.10 -12.58 -18.09
C GLY A 403 -12.91 -12.68 -19.04
N ASP A 404 -11.70 -12.88 -18.52
CA ASP A 404 -10.47 -13.02 -19.31
C ASP A 404 -9.42 -13.87 -18.55
N LEU A 405 -9.21 -15.10 -19.01
CA LEU A 405 -8.22 -16.04 -18.43
C LEU A 405 -6.76 -15.65 -18.68
N SER A 406 -6.47 -14.69 -19.54
CA SER A 406 -5.14 -14.11 -19.67
C SER A 406 -4.82 -13.10 -18.56
N VAL A 407 -5.84 -12.58 -17.89
CA VAL A 407 -5.76 -11.59 -16.81
C VAL A 407 -6.02 -12.19 -15.44
N LEU A 408 -7.11 -12.97 -15.31
CA LEU A 408 -7.53 -13.65 -14.07
C LEU A 408 -7.75 -15.14 -14.30
N ARG A 409 -7.15 -15.97 -13.44
CA ARG A 409 -7.30 -17.42 -13.48
C ARG A 409 -7.92 -17.96 -12.19
N PRO A 410 -8.60 -19.11 -12.25
CA PRO A 410 -9.12 -19.78 -11.07
C PRO A 410 -7.97 -20.38 -10.23
N ALA A 411 -8.26 -20.63 -8.95
CA ALA A 411 -7.27 -21.12 -8.00
C ALA A 411 -6.76 -22.56 -8.29
N ASP A 412 -7.52 -23.35 -9.02
CA ASP A 412 -7.17 -24.69 -9.47
C ASP A 412 -6.33 -24.73 -10.77
N ALA A 413 -6.25 -23.60 -11.50
CA ALA A 413 -5.43 -23.45 -12.70
C ALA A 413 -4.73 -22.07 -12.74
N PRO A 414 -3.92 -21.71 -11.73
CA PRO A 414 -3.34 -20.37 -11.57
C PRO A 414 -2.23 -20.10 -12.60
N PHE A 415 -1.73 -18.87 -12.63
CA PHE A 415 -0.52 -18.52 -13.40
C PHE A 415 0.76 -19.08 -12.78
N SER A 416 0.78 -19.21 -11.45
CA SER A 416 1.85 -19.85 -10.67
C SER A 416 1.21 -20.49 -9.45
N ALA A 417 1.74 -21.63 -9.03
CA ALA A 417 1.31 -22.31 -7.81
C ALA A 417 1.73 -21.55 -6.54
N THR A 418 2.63 -20.58 -6.65
CA THR A 418 3.15 -19.78 -5.53
C THR A 418 2.94 -18.29 -5.79
N GLY A 419 2.91 -17.51 -4.70
CA GLY A 419 2.73 -16.05 -4.74
C GLY A 419 3.91 -15.32 -5.37
N GLY A 420 3.69 -14.03 -5.63
CA GLY A 420 4.61 -13.19 -6.39
C GLY A 420 5.78 -12.60 -5.62
N LEU A 421 5.93 -12.91 -4.33
CA LEU A 421 6.96 -12.33 -3.45
C LEU A 421 7.82 -13.40 -2.81
N LYS A 422 9.11 -13.11 -2.62
CA LYS A 422 10.07 -13.95 -1.92
C LYS A 422 10.87 -13.15 -0.89
N LEU A 423 11.13 -13.77 0.25
CA LEU A 423 12.11 -13.31 1.22
C LEU A 423 13.49 -13.82 0.81
N LEU A 424 14.48 -12.94 0.88
CA LEU A 424 15.89 -13.27 0.69
C LEU A 424 16.61 -13.08 2.03
N SER A 425 17.52 -14.00 2.36
CA SER A 425 18.34 -13.94 3.58
C SER A 425 19.76 -14.37 3.29
N GLY A 426 20.73 -13.81 4.00
CA GLY A 426 22.14 -14.16 3.85
C GLY A 426 23.06 -13.18 4.58
N ASN A 427 24.36 -13.22 4.26
CA ASN A 427 25.35 -12.33 4.89
C ASN A 427 25.21 -10.86 4.46
N LEU A 428 24.38 -10.57 3.46
CA LEU A 428 23.96 -9.19 3.11
C LEU A 428 22.69 -8.73 3.83
N GLY A 429 22.19 -9.50 4.79
CA GLY A 429 20.99 -9.19 5.56
C GLY A 429 19.73 -9.85 5.02
N ARG A 430 18.57 -9.30 5.37
CA ARG A 430 17.24 -9.74 4.92
C ARG A 430 16.70 -8.74 3.92
N SER A 431 16.02 -9.22 2.90
CA SER A 431 15.43 -8.37 1.86
C SER A 431 14.26 -9.07 1.18
N VAL A 432 13.54 -8.35 0.34
CA VAL A 432 12.40 -8.89 -0.40
C VAL A 432 12.61 -8.71 -1.90
N ILE A 433 12.07 -9.65 -2.68
CA ILE A 433 12.08 -9.59 -4.14
C ILE A 433 10.69 -9.93 -4.68
N LYS A 434 10.27 -9.22 -5.71
CA LYS A 434 9.10 -9.55 -6.50
C LYS A 434 9.50 -10.48 -7.64
N VAL A 435 9.09 -11.74 -7.56
CA VAL A 435 9.42 -12.75 -8.57
C VAL A 435 8.38 -12.86 -9.69
N SER A 436 7.12 -12.49 -9.41
CA SER A 436 6.01 -12.64 -10.36
C SER A 436 6.15 -11.88 -11.68
N ALA A 437 7.00 -10.86 -11.73
CA ALA A 437 7.24 -10.05 -12.92
C ALA A 437 8.65 -10.26 -13.52
N VAL A 438 9.48 -11.09 -12.89
CA VAL A 438 10.84 -11.42 -13.34
C VAL A 438 10.79 -12.75 -14.11
N PRO A 439 11.36 -12.84 -15.34
CA PRO A 439 11.50 -14.10 -16.05
C PRO A 439 12.26 -15.14 -15.21
N GLU A 440 11.84 -16.40 -15.28
CA GLU A 440 12.41 -17.50 -14.45
C GLU A 440 13.92 -17.70 -14.66
N ASP A 441 14.41 -17.53 -15.90
CA ASP A 441 15.83 -17.60 -16.26
C ASP A 441 16.68 -16.49 -15.62
N ARG A 442 16.05 -15.54 -14.96
CA ARG A 442 16.66 -14.39 -14.26
C ARG A 442 16.44 -14.40 -12.76
N HIS A 443 15.87 -15.44 -12.22
CA HIS A 443 15.68 -15.58 -10.78
C HIS A 443 17.00 -15.78 -10.01
N VAL A 444 18.08 -16.16 -10.69
CA VAL A 444 19.43 -16.26 -10.12
C VAL A 444 20.38 -15.37 -10.91
N VAL A 445 20.98 -14.41 -10.21
CA VAL A 445 22.01 -13.52 -10.78
C VAL A 445 23.23 -13.57 -9.87
N GLU A 446 24.38 -13.93 -10.44
CA GLU A 446 25.68 -13.89 -9.81
C GLU A 446 26.63 -13.05 -10.68
N ALA A 447 27.09 -11.93 -10.15
CA ALA A 447 27.95 -11.00 -10.89
C ALA A 447 28.74 -10.09 -9.92
N PRO A 448 29.81 -9.45 -10.41
CA PRO A 448 30.52 -8.44 -9.62
C PRO A 448 29.62 -7.26 -9.25
N ALA A 449 29.75 -6.80 -8.01
CA ALA A 449 29.05 -5.62 -7.52
C ALA A 449 29.63 -4.32 -8.08
N ARG A 450 28.76 -3.35 -8.35
CA ARG A 450 29.11 -1.94 -8.52
C ARG A 450 28.30 -1.13 -7.49
N VAL A 451 28.98 -0.47 -6.56
CA VAL A 451 28.38 0.19 -5.40
C VAL A 451 28.20 1.68 -5.69
N PHE A 452 27.02 2.18 -5.42
CA PHE A 452 26.61 3.57 -5.62
C PHE A 452 26.01 4.17 -4.35
N ASP A 453 26.28 5.43 -4.12
CA ASP A 453 25.75 6.17 -2.97
C ASP A 453 24.45 6.93 -3.33
N SER A 454 24.05 6.97 -4.60
CA SER A 454 22.79 7.58 -5.05
C SER A 454 22.30 7.01 -6.39
N GLN A 455 21.03 7.27 -6.74
CA GLN A 455 20.45 6.95 -8.06
C GLN A 455 21.20 7.67 -9.19
N GLU A 456 21.56 8.93 -8.95
CA GLU A 456 22.21 9.80 -9.92
C GLU A 456 23.59 9.26 -10.30
N ALA A 457 24.34 8.73 -9.33
CA ALA A 457 25.63 8.11 -9.58
C ALA A 457 25.50 6.88 -10.50
N LEU A 458 24.48 6.01 -10.27
CA LEU A 458 24.21 4.87 -11.14
C LEU A 458 23.83 5.33 -12.56
N GLN A 459 22.97 6.36 -12.68
CA GLN A 459 22.58 6.87 -14.00
C GLN A 459 23.76 7.46 -14.77
N GLN A 460 24.70 8.12 -14.09
CA GLN A 460 25.93 8.64 -14.68
C GLN A 460 26.82 7.49 -15.19
N ALA A 461 27.02 6.46 -14.38
CA ALA A 461 27.78 5.27 -14.78
C ALA A 461 27.14 4.54 -15.97
N PHE A 462 25.81 4.44 -16.00
CA PHE A 462 25.09 3.89 -17.18
C PHE A 462 25.35 4.71 -18.45
N LYS A 463 25.23 6.04 -18.38
CA LYS A 463 25.48 6.93 -19.52
C LYS A 463 26.94 6.89 -20.00
N ALA A 464 27.88 6.66 -19.10
CA ALA A 464 29.29 6.50 -19.40
C ALA A 464 29.64 5.12 -19.98
N GLY A 465 28.66 4.17 -20.07
CA GLY A 465 28.91 2.82 -20.54
C GLY A 465 29.65 1.90 -19.55
N GLU A 466 29.85 2.34 -18.29
CA GLU A 466 30.58 1.56 -17.29
C GLU A 466 29.85 0.27 -16.87
N LEU A 467 28.55 0.20 -17.14
CA LEU A 467 27.67 -0.91 -16.73
C LEU A 467 27.39 -1.89 -17.87
N ASP A 468 27.99 -1.75 -19.05
CA ASP A 468 27.82 -2.65 -20.22
C ASP A 468 28.53 -3.99 -20.00
N ARG A 469 28.05 -4.75 -18.97
CA ARG A 469 28.56 -6.07 -18.54
C ARG A 469 27.61 -6.72 -17.57
N ASP A 470 27.85 -7.98 -17.23
CA ASP A 470 27.19 -8.62 -16.08
C ASP A 470 27.54 -7.85 -14.80
N VAL A 471 26.53 -7.40 -14.05
CA VAL A 471 26.72 -6.55 -12.88
C VAL A 471 25.55 -6.59 -11.91
N ILE A 472 25.85 -6.64 -10.62
CA ILE A 472 24.87 -6.33 -9.58
C ILE A 472 25.09 -4.90 -9.11
N CYS A 473 24.14 -4.02 -9.44
CA CYS A 473 24.16 -2.64 -8.99
C CYS A 473 23.69 -2.56 -7.55
N VAL A 474 24.55 -2.06 -6.66
CA VAL A 474 24.25 -1.88 -5.24
C VAL A 474 24.03 -0.39 -4.97
N VAL A 475 22.84 0.01 -4.55
CA VAL A 475 22.55 1.41 -4.19
C VAL A 475 22.24 1.48 -2.70
N ARG A 476 23.11 2.13 -1.93
CA ARG A 476 23.02 2.24 -0.47
C ARG A 476 22.64 3.63 -0.01
N TRP A 477 22.39 3.79 1.28
CA TRP A 477 21.96 5.04 1.93
C TRP A 477 20.57 5.51 1.49
N GLN A 478 19.69 4.54 1.17
CA GLN A 478 18.34 4.79 0.70
C GLN A 478 17.27 4.27 1.68
N GLY A 479 17.67 3.87 2.88
CA GLY A 479 16.77 3.36 3.91
C GLY A 479 16.02 4.46 4.67
N PRO A 480 15.10 4.09 5.58
CA PRO A 480 14.28 5.04 6.33
C PRO A 480 15.09 6.08 7.11
N ARG A 481 16.16 5.65 7.80
CA ARG A 481 17.02 6.53 8.60
C ARG A 481 18.00 7.33 7.77
N ALA A 482 18.38 6.82 6.62
CA ALA A 482 19.34 7.47 5.73
C ALA A 482 18.76 8.74 5.11
N ASN A 483 17.63 8.62 4.39
CA ASN A 483 17.03 9.72 3.65
C ASN A 483 15.50 9.63 3.52
N GLY A 484 14.82 8.84 4.37
CA GLY A 484 13.36 8.67 4.31
C GLY A 484 12.89 7.67 3.26
N MET A 485 13.78 6.84 2.74
CA MET A 485 13.48 5.72 1.84
C MET A 485 12.68 6.15 0.58
N PRO A 486 13.21 7.08 -0.23
CA PRO A 486 12.56 7.52 -1.46
C PRO A 486 12.39 6.37 -2.46
N GLU A 487 11.43 6.49 -3.35
CA GLU A 487 11.21 5.50 -4.41
C GLU A 487 12.27 5.63 -5.52
N LEU A 488 13.02 4.56 -5.77
CA LEU A 488 14.15 4.53 -6.71
C LEU A 488 13.73 4.22 -8.15
N HIS A 489 12.74 4.92 -8.66
CA HIS A 489 12.10 4.62 -9.95
C HIS A 489 12.99 4.89 -11.18
N LYS A 490 13.98 5.80 -11.06
CA LYS A 490 14.91 6.14 -12.16
C LYS A 490 15.88 5.01 -12.51
N LEU A 491 15.97 3.97 -11.69
CA LEU A 491 16.89 2.85 -11.89
C LEU A 491 16.34 1.79 -12.86
N THR A 492 15.03 1.65 -12.94
CA THR A 492 14.41 0.59 -13.77
C THR A 492 14.73 0.72 -15.27
N PRO A 493 14.59 1.89 -15.93
CA PRO A 493 14.85 2.00 -17.36
C PRO A 493 16.29 1.65 -17.75
N PRO A 494 17.36 2.21 -17.13
CA PRO A 494 18.73 1.86 -17.50
C PRO A 494 19.05 0.38 -17.25
N LEU A 495 18.58 -0.21 -16.14
CA LEU A 495 18.81 -1.63 -15.86
C LEU A 495 18.05 -2.54 -16.83
N ALA A 496 16.84 -2.17 -17.26
CA ALA A 496 16.08 -2.89 -18.28
C ALA A 496 16.78 -2.84 -19.65
N VAL A 497 17.40 -1.72 -20.01
CA VAL A 497 18.20 -1.58 -21.24
C VAL A 497 19.40 -2.54 -21.20
N LEU A 498 20.17 -2.58 -20.10
CA LEU A 498 21.29 -3.50 -19.93
C LEU A 498 20.85 -4.96 -20.04
N GLN A 499 19.72 -5.29 -19.40
CA GLN A 499 19.11 -6.60 -19.47
C GLN A 499 18.68 -6.96 -20.91
N GLY A 500 18.15 -5.99 -21.65
CA GLY A 500 17.78 -6.13 -23.07
C GLY A 500 18.99 -6.34 -23.99
N LYS A 501 20.19 -5.85 -23.61
CA LYS A 501 21.46 -6.12 -24.28
C LYS A 501 22.00 -7.54 -24.00
N GLY A 502 21.34 -8.32 -23.13
CA GLY A 502 21.72 -9.70 -22.79
C GLY A 502 22.58 -9.83 -21.53
N TYR A 503 22.87 -8.74 -20.81
CA TYR A 503 23.64 -8.81 -19.58
C TYR A 503 22.81 -9.35 -18.41
N LYS A 504 23.48 -10.08 -17.51
CA LYS A 504 22.93 -10.51 -16.23
C LYS A 504 23.02 -9.34 -15.24
N VAL A 505 21.87 -8.70 -15.00
CA VAL A 505 21.80 -7.49 -14.19
C VAL A 505 20.81 -7.67 -13.04
N ALA A 506 21.18 -7.24 -11.85
CA ALA A 506 20.28 -7.14 -10.69
C ALA A 506 20.52 -5.83 -9.92
N LEU A 507 19.54 -5.47 -9.10
CA LEU A 507 19.64 -4.37 -8.14
C LEU A 507 19.64 -4.92 -6.72
N VAL A 508 20.48 -4.36 -5.84
CA VAL A 508 20.44 -4.59 -4.39
C VAL A 508 20.40 -3.23 -3.70
N THR A 509 19.46 -2.99 -2.80
CA THR A 509 19.35 -1.70 -2.12
C THR A 509 18.63 -1.81 -0.77
N ASP A 510 19.04 -0.95 0.18
CA ASP A 510 18.31 -0.69 1.42
C ASP A 510 17.09 0.24 1.22
N GLY A 511 16.90 0.75 0.00
CA GLY A 511 15.76 1.54 -0.42
C GLY A 511 14.57 0.72 -0.92
N ARG A 512 13.58 1.42 -1.47
CA ARG A 512 12.38 0.83 -2.09
C ARG A 512 12.25 1.20 -3.56
N MET A 513 11.54 0.35 -4.29
CA MET A 513 11.24 0.55 -5.70
C MET A 513 9.77 0.89 -5.91
N SER A 514 9.43 1.42 -7.09
CA SER A 514 8.04 1.54 -7.51
C SER A 514 7.34 0.19 -7.52
N GLY A 515 6.08 0.15 -7.09
CA GLY A 515 5.24 -1.03 -7.21
C GLY A 515 5.05 -1.51 -8.67
N ALA A 516 5.31 -0.63 -9.66
CA ALA A 516 5.34 -0.96 -11.09
C ALA A 516 6.67 -1.56 -11.57
N SER A 517 7.71 -1.62 -10.72
CA SER A 517 8.98 -2.27 -11.03
C SER A 517 8.84 -3.79 -10.91
N GLY A 518 9.56 -4.54 -11.71
CA GLY A 518 9.50 -6.00 -11.61
C GLY A 518 10.20 -6.77 -12.73
N LYS A 519 10.58 -6.14 -13.85
CA LYS A 519 11.27 -6.84 -14.96
C LYS A 519 12.72 -7.16 -14.65
N VAL A 520 13.38 -6.38 -13.80
CA VAL A 520 14.77 -6.56 -13.39
C VAL A 520 14.76 -7.16 -11.98
N PRO A 521 15.52 -8.24 -11.71
CA PRO A 521 15.64 -8.78 -10.36
C PRO A 521 16.14 -7.71 -9.39
N ALA A 522 15.42 -7.49 -8.29
CA ALA A 522 15.77 -6.46 -7.33
C ALA A 522 15.55 -6.96 -5.89
N ALA A 523 16.65 -7.12 -5.14
CA ALA A 523 16.62 -7.29 -3.70
C ALA A 523 16.50 -5.92 -3.04
N ILE A 524 15.34 -5.61 -2.47
CA ILE A 524 15.01 -4.29 -1.92
C ILE A 524 14.68 -4.37 -0.44
N HIS A 525 14.64 -3.21 0.22
CA HIS A 525 14.38 -3.11 1.66
C HIS A 525 15.46 -3.80 2.52
N VAL A 526 16.70 -3.93 2.01
CA VAL A 526 17.74 -4.65 2.73
C VAL A 526 17.87 -4.13 4.16
N SER A 527 17.70 -5.03 5.11
CA SER A 527 17.73 -4.76 6.53
C SER A 527 18.79 -5.63 7.23
N PRO A 528 19.58 -5.06 8.13
CA PRO A 528 19.65 -3.62 8.51
C PRO A 528 20.16 -2.72 7.38
N GLU A 529 19.64 -1.46 7.31
CA GLU A 529 20.08 -0.48 6.30
C GLU A 529 21.53 -0.06 6.49
N ALA A 530 22.19 0.39 5.44
CA ALA A 530 23.61 0.73 5.46
C ALA A 530 23.97 1.83 6.48
N CYS A 531 23.11 2.85 6.67
CA CYS A 531 23.40 3.99 7.54
C CYS A 531 23.45 3.65 9.05
N VAL A 532 22.91 2.49 9.44
CA VAL A 532 23.01 1.98 10.81
C VAL A 532 24.07 0.87 10.97
N GLY A 533 24.96 0.75 9.98
CA GLY A 533 26.02 -0.25 9.98
C GLY A 533 25.64 -1.58 9.35
N GLY A 534 24.54 -1.62 8.60
CA GLY A 534 24.10 -2.81 7.89
C GLY A 534 25.11 -3.31 6.84
N PRO A 535 25.01 -4.56 6.41
CA PRO A 535 26.01 -5.25 5.60
C PRO A 535 26.37 -4.55 4.27
N LEU A 536 25.40 -3.86 3.64
CA LEU A 536 25.67 -3.11 2.40
C LEU A 536 26.78 -2.04 2.57
N ALA A 537 27.01 -1.56 3.79
CA ALA A 537 28.08 -0.61 4.08
C ALA A 537 29.49 -1.24 4.02
N ARG A 538 29.60 -2.57 3.95
CA ARG A 538 30.91 -3.28 3.80
C ARG A 538 31.22 -3.68 2.37
N LEU A 539 30.20 -3.65 1.47
CA LEU A 539 30.38 -4.01 0.05
C LEU A 539 31.32 -3.04 -0.66
N ARG A 540 32.14 -3.59 -1.55
CA ARG A 540 33.09 -2.87 -2.40
C ARG A 540 32.84 -3.20 -3.87
N ASP A 541 33.27 -2.32 -4.74
CA ASP A 541 33.27 -2.59 -6.19
C ASP A 541 34.07 -3.84 -6.49
N GLY A 542 33.51 -4.71 -7.35
CA GLY A 542 34.13 -5.96 -7.76
C GLY A 542 33.83 -7.17 -6.86
N ASP A 543 33.24 -6.99 -5.68
CA ASP A 543 32.80 -8.12 -4.86
C ASP A 543 31.79 -8.98 -5.60
N LEU A 544 32.00 -10.29 -5.63
CA LEU A 544 31.06 -11.20 -6.24
C LEU A 544 29.83 -11.33 -5.35
N VAL A 545 28.66 -10.96 -5.88
CA VAL A 545 27.37 -11.03 -5.18
C VAL A 545 26.46 -12.02 -5.90
N ARG A 546 25.74 -12.83 -5.14
CA ARG A 546 24.69 -13.73 -5.62
C ARG A 546 23.35 -13.35 -5.04
N LEU A 547 22.41 -13.06 -5.93
CA LEU A 547 20.98 -12.95 -5.68
C LEU A 547 20.32 -14.22 -6.21
N ASP A 548 19.74 -15.01 -5.35
CA ASP A 548 19.10 -16.28 -5.72
C ASP A 548 17.65 -16.30 -5.18
N ALA A 549 16.71 -15.93 -6.04
CA ALA A 549 15.29 -15.90 -5.69
C ALA A 549 14.66 -17.31 -5.65
N VAL A 550 15.34 -18.33 -6.18
CA VAL A 550 14.89 -19.73 -6.09
C VAL A 550 15.19 -20.28 -4.70
N ALA A 551 16.44 -20.14 -4.26
CA ALA A 551 16.89 -20.58 -2.93
C ALA A 551 16.47 -19.60 -1.81
N GLY A 552 16.05 -18.37 -2.12
CA GLY A 552 15.74 -17.34 -1.12
C GLY A 552 17.01 -16.77 -0.45
N THR A 553 18.11 -16.61 -1.20
CA THR A 553 19.38 -16.16 -0.63
C THR A 553 19.90 -14.88 -1.28
N LEU A 554 20.55 -14.03 -0.46
CA LEU A 554 21.28 -12.85 -0.88
C LEU A 554 22.65 -12.83 -0.17
N ALA A 555 23.72 -13.04 -0.93
CA ALA A 555 25.04 -13.21 -0.33
C ALA A 555 26.14 -12.53 -1.13
N VAL A 556 27.15 -12.01 -0.44
CA VAL A 556 28.47 -11.71 -1.01
C VAL A 556 29.36 -12.94 -0.84
N LEU A 557 30.04 -13.29 -1.93
CA LEU A 557 30.92 -14.47 -2.02
C LEU A 557 32.38 -14.05 -1.77
N VAL A 558 32.63 -13.44 -0.64
CA VAL A 558 33.95 -13.02 -0.14
C VAL A 558 34.28 -13.93 1.05
N ASP A 559 35.58 -14.20 1.25
CA ASP A 559 36.02 -14.97 2.41
C ASP A 559 35.47 -14.35 3.72
N GLU A 560 34.95 -15.20 4.60
CA GLU A 560 34.25 -14.74 5.82
C GLU A 560 35.19 -13.95 6.73
N SER A 561 36.46 -14.35 6.82
CA SER A 561 37.44 -13.64 7.65
C SER A 561 37.77 -12.25 7.09
N GLU A 562 37.89 -12.14 5.79
CA GLU A 562 38.02 -10.85 5.10
C GLU A 562 36.78 -9.99 5.30
N TRP A 563 35.60 -10.58 5.10
CA TRP A 563 34.32 -9.87 5.24
C TRP A 563 34.13 -9.25 6.62
N GLN A 564 34.44 -9.99 7.67
CA GLN A 564 34.31 -9.52 9.06
C GLN A 564 35.31 -8.43 9.42
N GLN A 565 36.51 -8.43 8.81
CA GLN A 565 37.55 -7.43 9.05
C GLN A 565 37.32 -6.12 8.28
N ARG A 566 36.39 -6.09 7.32
CA ARG A 566 36.13 -4.89 6.52
C ARG A 566 35.56 -3.76 7.36
N LEU A 567 36.12 -2.57 7.20
CA LEU A 567 35.56 -1.36 7.77
C LEU A 567 34.16 -1.08 7.19
N VAL A 568 33.24 -0.73 8.06
CA VAL A 568 31.90 -0.28 7.70
C VAL A 568 32.02 1.14 7.12
N ALA A 569 31.63 1.34 5.87
CA ALA A 569 31.59 2.67 5.27
C ALA A 569 30.56 3.54 5.99
N THR A 570 30.82 4.83 6.05
CA THR A 570 29.90 5.83 6.60
C THR A 570 29.30 6.66 5.47
N MET A 571 28.04 7.04 5.62
CA MET A 571 27.39 7.93 4.66
C MET A 571 28.22 9.22 4.47
N PRO A 572 28.57 9.59 3.22
CA PRO A 572 29.31 10.81 2.95
C PRO A 572 28.66 12.05 3.60
N ARG A 573 29.47 12.90 4.24
CA ARG A 573 28.97 14.09 4.95
C ARG A 573 28.13 15.00 4.04
N ALA A 574 28.60 15.20 2.80
CA ALA A 574 27.87 16.03 1.82
C ALA A 574 26.48 15.45 1.50
N LEU A 575 26.38 14.14 1.31
CA LEU A 575 25.10 13.43 1.06
C LEU A 575 24.17 13.57 2.27
N ARG A 576 24.69 13.34 3.50
CA ARG A 576 23.90 13.49 4.72
C ARG A 576 23.36 14.92 4.89
N GLN A 577 24.17 15.93 4.56
CA GLN A 577 23.75 17.33 4.60
C GLN A 577 22.70 17.64 3.53
N ALA A 578 22.91 17.16 2.31
CA ALA A 578 21.97 17.32 1.21
C ALA A 578 20.59 16.69 1.53
N ASN A 579 20.57 15.46 2.06
CA ASN A 579 19.35 14.74 2.44
C ASN A 579 18.59 15.38 3.62
N GLY A 580 19.24 16.22 4.41
CA GLY A 580 18.68 16.81 5.63
C GLY A 580 18.10 18.21 5.48
N ARG A 581 18.22 18.87 4.33
CA ARG A 581 17.89 20.30 4.16
C ARG A 581 17.15 20.61 2.87
N GLY A 582 16.28 21.62 2.95
CA GLY A 582 15.47 22.10 1.83
C GLY A 582 14.23 21.24 1.56
N PHE A 583 13.25 21.84 0.90
CA PHE A 583 11.95 21.21 0.62
C PHE A 583 11.22 20.69 1.86
N GLY A 584 11.46 21.24 3.05
CA GLY A 584 10.84 20.82 4.31
C GLY A 584 11.46 19.56 4.93
N ARG A 585 12.54 19.00 4.36
CA ARG A 585 13.16 17.75 4.86
C ARG A 585 13.70 17.87 6.28
N GLU A 586 14.11 19.06 6.70
CA GLU A 586 14.52 19.38 8.06
C GLU A 586 13.43 19.15 9.10
N LEU A 587 12.16 19.37 8.75
CA LEU A 587 11.00 19.12 9.64
C LEU A 587 10.87 17.62 9.99
N PHE A 588 11.31 16.75 9.09
CA PHE A 588 11.25 15.30 9.24
C PHE A 588 12.53 14.68 9.87
N ALA A 589 13.42 15.52 10.41
CA ALA A 589 14.64 15.03 11.07
C ALA A 589 14.33 14.12 12.28
N GLY A 590 13.25 14.37 13.00
CA GLY A 590 12.74 13.50 14.04
C GLY A 590 12.31 12.14 13.50
N PHE A 591 11.55 12.12 12.41
CA PHE A 591 11.10 10.89 11.77
C PHE A 591 12.28 10.01 11.34
N ARG A 592 13.31 10.57 10.67
CA ARG A 592 14.51 9.82 10.30
C ARG A 592 15.23 9.22 11.50
N ARG A 593 15.32 9.95 12.62
CA ARG A 593 16.02 9.45 13.83
C ARG A 593 15.29 8.29 14.49
N HIS A 594 13.96 8.34 14.51
CA HIS A 594 13.11 7.37 15.21
C HIS A 594 12.51 6.30 14.30
N ALA A 595 12.73 6.37 12.98
CA ALA A 595 12.24 5.36 12.07
C ALA A 595 12.79 3.97 12.45
N LEU A 596 11.91 3.01 12.57
CA LEU A 596 12.26 1.60 12.68
C LEU A 596 12.81 1.09 11.35
N SER A 597 13.33 -0.13 11.33
CA SER A 597 13.78 -0.77 10.09
C SER A 597 12.62 -0.98 9.11
N ALA A 598 12.95 -1.23 7.83
CA ALA A 598 11.95 -1.56 6.82
C ALA A 598 11.13 -2.81 7.19
N GLU A 599 11.78 -3.83 7.77
CA GLU A 599 11.13 -5.07 8.23
C GLU A 599 10.17 -4.82 9.39
N GLU A 600 10.41 -3.80 10.20
CA GLU A 600 9.54 -3.37 11.30
C GLU A 600 8.49 -2.34 10.87
N GLY A 601 8.34 -2.11 9.55
CA GLY A 601 7.36 -1.21 8.98
C GLY A 601 7.81 0.24 8.85
N ALA A 602 9.08 0.55 9.14
CA ALA A 602 9.63 1.91 9.11
C ALA A 602 8.75 2.93 9.87
N CYS A 603 8.18 2.52 11.00
CA CYS A 603 7.31 3.35 11.82
C CYS A 603 8.12 4.44 12.52
N THR A 604 7.53 5.64 12.66
CA THR A 604 8.17 6.79 13.34
C THR A 604 7.48 7.18 14.64
N TRP A 605 6.40 6.49 15.00
CA TRP A 605 5.51 6.77 16.13
C TRP A 605 5.52 5.66 17.21
N ILE A 606 6.25 4.57 16.98
CA ILE A 606 6.46 3.52 17.99
C ILE A 606 7.70 3.88 18.78
N ASN A 607 7.56 3.96 20.08
CA ASN A 607 8.68 4.03 21.03
C ASN A 607 8.82 2.62 21.64
N ASP A 608 10.02 2.05 21.52
CA ASP A 608 10.39 0.82 22.23
C ASP A 608 10.52 1.08 23.73
#